data_34647caa2fe5dd32831d5ab61d61ab57
#
_entry.id   34647caa2fe5dd32831d5ab61d61ab57
#
_cell.length_a   1.000
_cell.length_b   1.000
_cell.length_c   1.000
_cell.angle_alpha   90.00
_cell.angle_beta   90.00
_cell.angle_gamma   90.00
#
_symmetry.space_group_name_H-M   'P 1'
#
loop_
_entity.id
_entity.type
_entity.pdbx_description
1 polymer ?
#
loop_
_entity_poly.entity_id
_entity_poly.type
_entity_poly.pdbx_seq_one_letter_code
_entity_poly.pdbx_strand_id
1 'polypeptide(L)'
;MSFKKGLRKYSTLFHKWMGLVIGIQVVLWIAGGFVMSYYKIEVVRSEHNIAEPDLIAFSADYPLAPINLVLAQVEGPVKEVKLRSLVDYPVYEVTLMSGQVDIFHALAAQKLSPLPGAAAVVIAEADFAGEGAPTEALWVEEHNTEYRGVLPVWRVDMNDEEGTHLYVSPQTGQVLARRSDVWRVYDFFWMLHIMDYKNRTDFNNPLLVW
;
A
#
# COMPACT_ATOMS: atom_id res chain seq x y z
N MET A 1 -61.37 -13.98 9.63
CA MET A 1 -60.63 -13.48 10.81
C MET A 1 -59.24 -14.08 10.96
N SER A 2 -58.94 -15.21 10.34
CA SER A 2 -57.61 -15.93 10.43
C SER A 2 -56.48 -15.23 9.66
N PHE A 3 -56.70 -14.69 8.42
CA PHE A 3 -55.66 -14.10 7.58
C PHE A 3 -54.97 -12.88 8.21
N LYS A 4 -55.71 -11.97 8.83
CA LYS A 4 -55.17 -10.77 9.49
C LYS A 4 -54.28 -11.13 10.70
N LYS A 5 -54.58 -12.20 11.43
CA LYS A 5 -53.74 -12.67 12.56
C LYS A 5 -52.42 -13.26 12.08
N GLY A 6 -52.41 -14.00 10.95
CA GLY A 6 -51.21 -14.53 10.33
C GLY A 6 -50.28 -13.42 9.84
N LEU A 7 -50.83 -12.48 9.09
CA LEU A 7 -50.05 -11.32 8.55
C LEU A 7 -49.37 -10.51 9.66
N ARG A 8 -50.08 -10.24 10.76
CA ARG A 8 -49.52 -9.52 11.94
C ARG A 8 -48.38 -10.30 12.58
N LYS A 9 -48.50 -11.65 12.72
CA LYS A 9 -47.41 -12.48 13.26
C LYS A 9 -46.14 -12.45 12.42
N TYR A 10 -46.29 -12.60 11.10
CA TYR A 10 -45.17 -12.53 10.18
C TYR A 10 -44.53 -11.13 10.13
N SER A 11 -45.32 -10.08 10.12
CA SER A 11 -44.81 -8.70 10.19
C SER A 11 -44.04 -8.44 11.48
N THR A 12 -44.53 -8.90 12.63
CA THR A 12 -43.83 -8.76 13.92
C THR A 12 -42.52 -9.56 13.94
N LEU A 13 -42.53 -10.78 13.40
CA LEU A 13 -41.34 -11.63 13.33
C LEU A 13 -40.29 -11.00 12.41
N PHE A 14 -40.70 -10.55 11.24
CA PHE A 14 -39.84 -9.86 10.29
C PHE A 14 -39.21 -8.60 10.91
N HIS A 15 -40.03 -7.78 11.55
CA HIS A 15 -39.55 -6.56 12.24
C HIS A 15 -38.52 -6.86 13.33
N LYS A 16 -38.73 -7.93 14.12
CA LYS A 16 -37.78 -8.37 15.16
C LYS A 16 -36.44 -8.78 14.56
N TRP A 17 -36.45 -9.60 13.51
CA TRP A 17 -35.22 -10.04 12.86
C TRP A 17 -34.49 -8.92 12.14
N MET A 18 -35.21 -8.06 11.44
CA MET A 18 -34.64 -6.86 10.82
C MET A 18 -34.03 -5.93 11.86
N GLY A 19 -34.73 -5.69 12.96
CA GLY A 19 -34.21 -4.88 14.07
C GLY A 19 -32.96 -5.48 14.72
N LEU A 20 -32.88 -6.81 14.84
CA LEU A 20 -31.70 -7.50 15.34
C LEU A 20 -30.50 -7.33 14.40
N VAL A 21 -30.69 -7.58 13.09
CA VAL A 21 -29.64 -7.45 12.08
C VAL A 21 -29.10 -6.01 12.02
N ILE A 22 -30.03 -5.03 11.95
CA ILE A 22 -29.66 -3.61 11.95
C ILE A 22 -28.97 -3.23 13.26
N GLY A 23 -29.46 -3.71 14.39
CA GLY A 23 -28.87 -3.44 15.70
C GLY A 23 -27.42 -3.94 15.81
N ILE A 24 -27.15 -5.17 15.35
CA ILE A 24 -25.80 -5.73 15.29
C ILE A 24 -24.90 -4.84 14.39
N GLN A 25 -25.39 -4.47 13.21
CA GLN A 25 -24.64 -3.64 12.28
C GLN A 25 -24.30 -2.25 12.87
N VAL A 26 -25.24 -1.62 13.57
CA VAL A 26 -25.02 -0.35 14.26
C VAL A 26 -23.95 -0.48 15.35
N VAL A 27 -23.97 -1.57 16.12
CA VAL A 27 -22.95 -1.85 17.14
C VAL A 27 -21.57 -2.01 16.52
N LEU A 28 -21.46 -2.78 15.42
CA LEU A 28 -20.21 -2.97 14.69
C LEU A 28 -19.70 -1.65 14.09
N TRP A 29 -20.59 -0.81 13.61
CA TRP A 29 -20.27 0.50 13.07
C TRP A 29 -19.73 1.45 14.14
N ILE A 30 -20.37 1.51 15.31
CA ILE A 30 -19.92 2.30 16.45
C ILE A 30 -18.55 1.79 16.94
N ALA A 31 -18.39 0.47 17.09
CA ALA A 31 -17.13 -0.14 17.50
C ALA A 31 -15.99 0.19 16.51
N GLY A 32 -16.25 0.07 15.22
CA GLY A 32 -15.30 0.45 14.16
C GLY A 32 -14.91 1.92 14.24
N GLY A 33 -15.89 2.82 14.36
CA GLY A 33 -15.65 4.26 14.52
C GLY A 33 -14.82 4.60 15.76
N PHE A 34 -15.05 3.89 16.87
CA PHE A 34 -14.25 4.06 18.09
C PHE A 34 -12.78 3.67 17.86
N VAL A 35 -12.52 2.48 17.28
CA VAL A 35 -11.15 2.02 16.98
C VAL A 35 -10.45 3.00 16.04
N MET A 36 -11.14 3.46 14.99
CA MET A 36 -10.59 4.42 14.03
C MET A 36 -10.30 5.79 14.66
N SER A 37 -11.04 6.19 15.68
CA SER A 37 -10.78 7.43 16.43
C SER A 37 -9.65 7.27 17.45
N TYR A 38 -9.40 6.08 17.93
CA TYR A 38 -8.38 5.79 18.93
C TYR A 38 -6.96 5.77 18.32
N TYR A 39 -6.77 5.13 17.18
CA TYR A 39 -5.48 5.08 16.51
C TYR A 39 -5.25 6.33 15.67
N LYS A 40 -4.12 7.01 15.90
CA LYS A 40 -3.68 8.10 15.02
C LYS A 40 -3.30 7.52 13.64
N ILE A 41 -3.66 8.22 12.58
CA ILE A 41 -3.43 7.73 11.21
C ILE A 41 -1.95 7.54 10.87
N GLU A 42 -1.07 8.34 11.47
CA GLU A 42 0.39 8.24 11.33
C GLU A 42 0.90 6.89 11.88
N VAL A 43 0.34 6.42 13.01
CA VAL A 43 0.67 5.12 13.59
C VAL A 43 0.14 3.98 12.72
N VAL A 44 -1.11 4.12 12.24
CA VAL A 44 -1.71 3.13 11.32
C VAL A 44 -0.88 2.98 10.04
N ARG A 45 -0.31 4.07 9.54
CA ARG A 45 0.54 4.06 8.33
C ARG A 45 1.99 3.73 8.62
N SER A 46 2.35 3.45 9.88
CA SER A 46 3.73 3.21 10.32
C SER A 46 4.69 4.34 9.93
N GLU A 47 4.22 5.60 9.95
CA GLU A 47 5.01 6.77 9.57
C GLU A 47 6.13 7.05 10.60
N HIS A 48 5.97 6.59 11.84
CA HIS A 48 6.99 6.66 12.89
C HIS A 48 8.21 5.75 12.63
N ASN A 49 8.06 4.76 11.75
CA ASN A 49 9.11 3.83 11.35
C ASN A 49 9.72 4.16 9.97
N ILE A 50 9.55 5.40 9.50
CA ILE A 50 10.19 5.86 8.26
C ILE A 50 11.54 6.50 8.62
N ALA A 51 12.62 5.95 8.06
CA ALA A 51 13.94 6.54 8.18
C ALA A 51 14.03 7.84 7.37
N GLU A 52 14.78 8.81 7.88
CA GLU A 52 15.15 9.98 7.07
C GLU A 52 16.08 9.52 5.94
N PRO A 53 15.74 9.80 4.68
CA PRO A 53 16.56 9.35 3.56
C PRO A 53 17.90 10.09 3.51
N ASP A 54 18.97 9.36 3.31
CA ASP A 54 20.27 9.93 2.99
C ASP A 54 20.21 10.55 1.58
N LEU A 55 20.11 11.87 1.52
CA LEU A 55 20.04 12.59 0.27
C LEU A 55 21.41 12.86 -0.30
N ILE A 56 21.64 12.42 -1.55
CA ILE A 56 22.85 12.76 -2.29
C ILE A 56 22.74 14.22 -2.76
N ALA A 57 23.71 15.06 -2.36
CA ALA A 57 23.81 16.42 -2.87
C ALA A 57 24.42 16.42 -4.27
N PHE A 58 23.63 16.74 -5.27
CA PHE A 58 24.10 16.84 -6.65
C PHE A 58 24.69 18.23 -6.91
N SER A 59 25.97 18.27 -7.27
CA SER A 59 26.63 19.48 -7.76
C SER A 59 26.77 19.45 -9.29
N ALA A 60 27.13 20.57 -9.89
CA ALA A 60 27.37 20.64 -11.34
C ALA A 60 28.47 19.68 -11.82
N ASP A 61 29.44 19.38 -10.96
CA ASP A 61 30.59 18.51 -11.25
C ASP A 61 30.32 17.04 -10.87
N TYR A 62 29.09 16.71 -10.46
CA TYR A 62 28.76 15.32 -10.12
C TYR A 62 28.87 14.43 -11.38
N PRO A 63 29.59 13.29 -11.33
CA PRO A 63 29.99 12.53 -12.52
C PRO A 63 28.81 11.73 -13.13
N LEU A 64 27.74 12.43 -13.50
CA LEU A 64 26.57 11.80 -14.10
C LEU A 64 26.84 11.36 -15.54
N ALA A 65 26.32 10.19 -15.89
CA ALA A 65 26.31 9.75 -17.29
C ALA A 65 25.41 10.69 -18.12
N PRO A 66 25.81 11.02 -19.35
CA PRO A 66 25.00 11.82 -20.25
C PRO A 66 23.62 11.21 -20.48
N ILE A 67 22.56 12.00 -20.30
CA ILE A 67 21.18 11.57 -20.37
C ILE A 67 20.80 10.90 -21.70
N ASN A 68 21.44 11.28 -22.81
CA ASN A 68 21.20 10.66 -24.11
C ASN A 68 21.55 9.17 -24.14
N LEU A 69 22.50 8.69 -23.29
CA LEU A 69 22.79 7.26 -23.14
C LEU A 69 21.66 6.50 -22.49
N VAL A 70 20.93 7.12 -21.58
CA VAL A 70 19.73 6.58 -20.94
C VAL A 70 18.59 6.57 -21.95
N LEU A 71 18.33 7.71 -22.60
CA LEU A 71 17.24 7.85 -23.56
C LEU A 71 17.36 6.90 -24.76
N ALA A 72 18.58 6.56 -25.17
CA ALA A 72 18.82 5.59 -26.25
C ALA A 72 18.38 4.16 -25.92
N GLN A 73 18.15 3.85 -24.63
CA GLN A 73 17.71 2.53 -24.16
C GLN A 73 16.20 2.47 -23.89
N VAL A 74 15.50 3.60 -24.04
CA VAL A 74 14.08 3.72 -23.71
C VAL A 74 13.26 3.59 -24.98
N GLU A 75 12.26 2.70 -24.97
CA GLU A 75 11.35 2.51 -26.08
C GLU A 75 10.07 3.35 -25.89
N GLY A 76 9.93 4.39 -26.69
CA GLY A 76 8.76 5.26 -26.73
C GLY A 76 9.01 6.71 -26.24
N PRO A 77 7.99 7.57 -26.34
CA PRO A 77 8.12 8.97 -25.98
C PRO A 77 8.22 9.16 -24.47
N VAL A 78 9.24 9.90 -24.05
CA VAL A 78 9.51 10.22 -22.66
C VAL A 78 8.67 11.44 -22.25
N LYS A 79 8.02 11.33 -21.11
CA LYS A 79 7.25 12.39 -20.46
C LYS A 79 8.13 13.22 -19.53
N GLU A 80 8.94 12.54 -18.71
CA GLU A 80 9.71 13.17 -17.66
C GLU A 80 10.95 12.34 -17.34
N VAL A 81 12.03 13.01 -16.94
CA VAL A 81 13.23 12.41 -16.36
C VAL A 81 13.54 13.12 -15.05
N LYS A 82 13.67 12.34 -13.95
CA LYS A 82 14.06 12.84 -12.64
C LYS A 82 15.41 12.24 -12.24
N LEU A 83 16.29 13.05 -11.68
CA LEU A 83 17.46 12.59 -10.95
C LEU A 83 17.12 12.54 -9.46
N ARG A 84 17.33 11.39 -8.82
CA ARG A 84 17.10 11.22 -7.38
C ARG A 84 18.06 10.22 -6.77
N SER A 85 18.12 10.20 -5.44
CA SER A 85 18.80 9.16 -4.68
C SER A 85 17.93 7.89 -4.65
N LEU A 86 18.58 6.74 -4.75
CA LEU A 86 18.02 5.44 -4.42
C LEU A 86 18.99 4.78 -3.45
N VAL A 87 18.64 4.77 -2.16
CA VAL A 87 19.54 4.44 -1.07
C VAL A 87 20.80 5.31 -1.14
N ASP A 88 21.95 4.75 -1.46
CA ASP A 88 23.29 5.40 -1.48
C ASP A 88 23.80 5.78 -2.86
N TYR A 89 23.03 5.61 -3.93
CA TYR A 89 23.44 5.93 -5.30
C TYR A 89 22.39 6.71 -6.09
N PRO A 90 22.85 7.54 -7.07
CA PRO A 90 21.94 8.32 -7.91
C PRO A 90 21.31 7.48 -9.01
N VAL A 91 20.03 7.74 -9.28
CA VAL A 91 19.29 7.13 -10.39
C VAL A 91 18.60 8.19 -11.26
N TYR A 92 18.52 7.91 -12.54
CA TYR A 92 17.56 8.55 -13.43
C TYR A 92 16.26 7.75 -13.42
N GLU A 93 15.18 8.37 -13.00
CA GLU A 93 13.82 7.84 -13.11
C GLU A 93 13.19 8.41 -14.38
N VAL A 94 12.90 7.53 -15.33
CA VAL A 94 12.35 7.91 -16.64
C VAL A 94 10.90 7.48 -16.72
N THR A 95 9.99 8.45 -16.85
CA THR A 95 8.56 8.22 -17.01
C THR A 95 8.18 8.38 -18.47
N LEU A 96 7.58 7.36 -19.07
CA LEU A 96 7.07 7.39 -20.44
C LEU A 96 5.69 8.03 -20.53
N MET A 97 5.29 8.46 -21.72
CA MET A 97 3.94 8.94 -21.99
C MET A 97 2.86 7.84 -21.76
N SER A 98 3.25 6.57 -21.84
CA SER A 98 2.39 5.41 -21.49
C SER A 98 2.10 5.28 -19.99
N GLY A 99 2.85 6.00 -19.13
CA GLY A 99 2.82 5.85 -17.67
C GLY A 99 3.81 4.81 -17.13
N GLN A 100 4.49 4.06 -17.98
CA GLN A 100 5.59 3.19 -17.55
C GLN A 100 6.72 4.01 -16.96
N VAL A 101 7.34 3.47 -15.88
CA VAL A 101 8.51 4.08 -15.24
C VAL A 101 9.65 3.08 -15.25
N ASP A 102 10.80 3.51 -15.71
CA ASP A 102 12.06 2.77 -15.67
C ASP A 102 13.10 3.56 -14.89
N ILE A 103 13.98 2.86 -14.17
CA ILE A 103 15.11 3.49 -13.47
C ILE A 103 16.44 3.01 -14.02
N PHE A 104 17.39 3.93 -14.07
CA PHE A 104 18.74 3.70 -14.58
C PHE A 104 19.77 4.22 -13.57
N HIS A 105 20.88 3.52 -13.42
CA HIS A 105 22.00 3.99 -12.62
C HIS A 105 22.57 5.26 -13.24
N ALA A 106 22.55 6.38 -12.50
CA ALA A 106 22.88 7.68 -13.09
C ALA A 106 24.36 7.88 -13.44
N LEU A 107 25.28 7.07 -12.88
CA LEU A 107 26.70 7.13 -13.24
C LEU A 107 27.04 6.21 -14.42
N ALA A 108 26.37 5.08 -14.56
CA ALA A 108 26.68 4.05 -15.56
C ALA A 108 25.71 4.03 -16.75
N ALA A 109 24.60 4.77 -16.69
CA ALA A 109 23.47 4.70 -17.63
C ALA A 109 22.90 3.27 -17.81
N GLN A 110 23.14 2.38 -16.87
CA GLN A 110 22.64 1.01 -16.90
C GLN A 110 21.18 0.95 -16.41
N LYS A 111 20.31 0.25 -17.13
CA LYS A 111 18.94 -0.01 -16.68
C LYS A 111 18.96 -0.90 -15.43
N LEU A 112 18.24 -0.48 -14.40
CA LEU A 112 18.12 -1.20 -13.13
C LEU A 112 16.77 -1.89 -12.97
N SER A 113 15.70 -1.32 -13.53
CA SER A 113 14.36 -1.91 -13.46
C SER A 113 14.16 -3.07 -14.44
N PRO A 114 13.45 -4.15 -14.03
CA PRO A 114 12.92 -4.35 -12.69
C PRO A 114 14.02 -4.72 -11.68
N LEU A 115 13.93 -4.14 -10.48
CA LEU A 115 14.88 -4.42 -9.39
C LEU A 115 14.70 -5.85 -8.86
N PRO A 116 15.80 -6.57 -8.59
CA PRO A 116 15.75 -7.90 -7.97
C PRO A 116 15.35 -7.82 -6.49
N GLY A 117 14.92 -8.96 -5.91
CA GLY A 117 14.53 -9.06 -4.51
C GLY A 117 15.62 -8.61 -3.53
N ALA A 118 16.90 -8.89 -3.83
CA ALA A 118 18.01 -8.41 -3.01
C ALA A 118 18.07 -6.87 -2.93
N ALA A 119 17.77 -6.17 -4.02
CA ALA A 119 17.69 -4.71 -4.00
C ALA A 119 16.49 -4.22 -3.19
N ALA A 120 15.36 -4.93 -3.26
CA ALA A 120 14.20 -4.61 -2.44
C ALA A 120 14.47 -4.75 -0.94
N VAL A 121 15.26 -5.74 -0.53
CA VAL A 121 15.71 -5.91 0.87
C VAL A 121 16.55 -4.72 1.32
N VAL A 122 17.55 -4.30 0.53
CA VAL A 122 18.40 -3.14 0.85
C VAL A 122 17.57 -1.84 0.94
N ILE A 123 16.61 -1.66 0.04
CA ILE A 123 15.72 -0.50 0.05
C ILE A 123 14.83 -0.53 1.30
N ALA A 124 14.27 -1.67 1.65
CA ALA A 124 13.43 -1.83 2.84
C ALA A 124 14.21 -1.54 4.12
N GLU A 125 15.46 -2.02 4.21
CA GLU A 125 16.36 -1.75 5.33
C GLU A 125 16.69 -0.26 5.46
N ALA A 126 16.99 0.41 4.36
CA ALA A 126 17.29 1.84 4.34
C ALA A 126 16.08 2.73 4.67
N ASP A 127 14.86 2.27 4.35
CA ASP A 127 13.61 3.00 4.61
C ASP A 127 13.08 2.81 6.04
N PHE A 128 13.53 1.77 6.74
CA PHE A 128 12.98 1.37 8.04
C PHE A 128 13.80 1.91 9.21
N ALA A 129 13.16 2.70 10.08
CA ALA A 129 13.77 3.26 11.29
C ALA A 129 13.46 2.46 12.58
N GLY A 130 12.64 1.39 12.48
CA GLY A 130 12.28 0.57 13.64
C GLY A 130 13.36 -0.43 14.04
N GLU A 131 13.13 -1.13 15.14
CA GLU A 131 14.00 -2.20 15.63
C GLU A 131 13.62 -3.53 14.95
N GLY A 132 14.30 -3.89 13.88
CA GLY A 132 14.07 -5.12 13.14
C GLY A 132 15.11 -5.32 12.06
N ALA A 133 15.12 -6.48 11.44
CA ALA A 133 16.01 -6.79 10.32
C ALA A 133 15.19 -7.38 9.17
N PRO A 134 15.45 -6.94 7.92
CA PRO A 134 14.71 -7.43 6.77
C PRO A 134 14.97 -8.93 6.54
N THR A 135 13.92 -9.64 6.17
CA THR A 135 14.00 -11.02 5.70
C THR A 135 14.19 -11.06 4.19
N GLU A 136 14.18 -12.25 3.60
CA GLU A 136 14.18 -12.41 2.14
C GLU A 136 12.94 -11.78 1.51
N ALA A 137 13.10 -11.09 0.38
CA ALA A 137 12.00 -10.48 -0.35
C ALA A 137 11.15 -11.55 -1.03
N LEU A 138 9.84 -11.47 -0.84
CA LEU A 138 8.85 -12.33 -1.45
C LEU A 138 8.19 -11.64 -2.65
N TRP A 139 8.14 -12.32 -3.80
CA TRP A 139 7.47 -11.81 -4.99
C TRP A 139 5.96 -11.95 -4.89
N VAL A 140 5.22 -10.86 -5.07
CA VAL A 140 3.76 -10.80 -4.98
C VAL A 140 3.18 -10.38 -6.32
N GLU A 141 2.42 -11.27 -6.94
CA GLU A 141 1.78 -11.06 -8.25
C GLU A 141 0.26 -10.90 -8.15
N GLU A 142 -0.33 -11.21 -7.00
CA GLU A 142 -1.76 -11.16 -6.79
C GLU A 142 -2.12 -10.27 -5.60
N HIS A 143 -3.26 -9.58 -5.70
CA HIS A 143 -3.80 -8.81 -4.58
C HIS A 143 -4.15 -9.72 -3.40
N ASN A 144 -3.89 -9.24 -2.21
CA ASN A 144 -4.22 -9.92 -0.96
C ASN A 144 -4.86 -8.96 0.04
N THR A 145 -5.10 -9.42 1.26
CA THR A 145 -5.75 -8.61 2.29
C THR A 145 -4.92 -7.38 2.70
N GLU A 146 -3.59 -7.45 2.60
CA GLU A 146 -2.69 -6.37 3.00
C GLU A 146 -2.30 -5.44 1.85
N TYR A 147 -2.25 -5.95 0.62
CA TYR A 147 -1.80 -5.17 -0.52
C TYR A 147 -2.75 -5.25 -1.71
N ARG A 148 -3.25 -4.09 -2.11
CA ARG A 148 -4.19 -3.88 -3.23
C ARG A 148 -3.69 -2.84 -4.22
N GLY A 149 -2.38 -2.51 -4.14
CA GLY A 149 -1.73 -1.54 -5.02
C GLY A 149 -1.26 -2.11 -6.35
N VAL A 150 -0.32 -1.43 -6.98
CA VAL A 150 0.25 -1.84 -8.28
C VAL A 150 1.05 -3.13 -8.13
N LEU A 151 0.81 -4.08 -9.02
CA LEU A 151 1.50 -5.37 -9.09
C LEU A 151 2.36 -5.46 -10.38
N PRO A 152 3.41 -6.27 -10.38
CA PRO A 152 3.94 -7.03 -9.24
C PRO A 152 4.70 -6.14 -8.24
N VAL A 153 4.93 -6.66 -7.03
CA VAL A 153 5.63 -5.95 -5.96
C VAL A 153 6.47 -6.92 -5.12
N TRP A 154 7.57 -6.45 -4.54
CA TRP A 154 8.32 -7.17 -3.53
C TRP A 154 7.75 -6.90 -2.14
N ARG A 155 7.46 -7.93 -1.34
CA ARG A 155 7.17 -7.83 0.08
C ARG A 155 8.43 -8.21 0.87
N VAL A 156 8.84 -7.35 1.80
CA VAL A 156 9.94 -7.57 2.74
C VAL A 156 9.39 -7.49 4.16
N ASP A 157 9.55 -8.55 4.93
CA ASP A 157 9.14 -8.62 6.32
C ASP A 157 10.32 -8.14 7.19
N MET A 158 10.07 -7.18 8.09
CA MET A 158 11.14 -6.53 8.89
C MET A 158 11.48 -7.29 10.16
N ASN A 159 10.78 -8.37 10.50
CA ASN A 159 10.98 -9.20 11.68
C ASN A 159 11.09 -8.37 12.98
N ASP A 160 10.26 -7.34 13.09
CA ASP A 160 10.09 -6.47 14.24
C ASP A 160 8.89 -6.90 15.11
N GLU A 161 8.76 -6.29 16.31
CA GLU A 161 7.65 -6.58 17.22
C GLU A 161 6.28 -6.11 16.68
N GLU A 162 6.26 -5.17 15.75
CA GLU A 162 5.04 -4.65 15.12
C GLU A 162 4.56 -5.50 13.94
N GLY A 163 5.32 -6.53 13.54
CA GLY A 163 5.02 -7.38 12.38
C GLY A 163 4.97 -6.59 11.07
N THR A 164 5.94 -5.70 10.87
CA THR A 164 5.97 -4.77 9.74
C THR A 164 6.33 -5.46 8.43
N HIS A 165 5.48 -5.30 7.41
CA HIS A 165 5.74 -5.67 6.02
C HIS A 165 5.89 -4.42 5.16
N LEU A 166 6.98 -4.33 4.41
CA LEU A 166 7.22 -3.27 3.43
C LEU A 166 7.00 -3.80 2.01
N TYR A 167 6.29 -3.03 1.19
CA TYR A 167 5.99 -3.37 -0.19
C TYR A 167 6.77 -2.45 -1.12
N VAL A 168 7.78 -3.00 -1.81
CA VAL A 168 8.75 -2.26 -2.62
C VAL A 168 8.47 -2.47 -4.11
N SER A 169 8.33 -1.38 -4.86
CA SER A 169 8.15 -1.43 -6.31
C SER A 169 9.41 -1.95 -7.02
N PRO A 170 9.32 -3.00 -7.82
CA PRO A 170 10.46 -3.45 -8.64
C PRO A 170 10.80 -2.46 -9.76
N GLN A 171 9.86 -1.60 -10.16
CA GLN A 171 10.08 -0.64 -11.25
C GLN A 171 10.77 0.63 -10.76
N THR A 172 10.43 1.11 -9.55
CA THR A 172 10.92 2.39 -9.06
C THR A 172 11.81 2.30 -7.82
N GLY A 173 11.78 1.16 -7.09
CA GLY A 173 12.44 1.05 -5.79
C GLY A 173 11.77 1.88 -4.68
N GLN A 174 10.56 2.38 -4.90
CA GLN A 174 9.83 3.10 -3.86
C GLN A 174 9.08 2.13 -2.96
N VAL A 175 9.03 2.43 -1.66
CA VAL A 175 8.14 1.74 -0.71
C VAL A 175 6.73 2.24 -0.93
N LEU A 176 5.87 1.38 -1.49
CA LEU A 176 4.49 1.70 -1.88
C LEU A 176 3.51 1.55 -0.73
N ALA A 177 3.82 0.69 0.23
CA ALA A 177 2.96 0.45 1.38
C ALA A 177 3.75 -0.10 2.57
N ARG A 178 3.30 0.25 3.77
CA ARG A 178 3.74 -0.30 5.05
C ARG A 178 2.54 -0.91 5.76
N ARG A 179 2.71 -2.10 6.32
CA ARG A 179 1.64 -2.84 6.99
C ARG A 179 2.17 -3.40 8.30
N SER A 180 1.60 -2.94 9.40
CA SER A 180 1.90 -3.42 10.76
C SER A 180 0.68 -4.12 11.35
N ASP A 181 0.80 -4.70 12.53
CA ASP A 181 -0.33 -5.30 13.25
C ASP A 181 -1.41 -4.25 13.57
N VAL A 182 -1.00 -3.02 13.90
CA VAL A 182 -1.95 -1.91 14.09
C VAL A 182 -2.72 -1.63 12.80
N TRP A 183 -2.04 -1.64 11.66
CA TRP A 183 -2.70 -1.48 10.37
C TRP A 183 -3.72 -2.61 10.10
N ARG A 184 -3.37 -3.88 10.41
CA ARG A 184 -4.26 -5.05 10.22
C ARG A 184 -5.52 -4.95 11.07
N VAL A 185 -5.36 -4.55 12.33
CA VAL A 185 -6.50 -4.29 13.23
C VAL A 185 -7.36 -3.14 12.70
N TYR A 186 -6.74 -2.05 12.31
CA TYR A 186 -7.45 -0.89 11.75
C TYR A 186 -8.21 -1.25 10.46
N ASP A 187 -7.59 -1.94 9.50
CA ASP A 187 -8.21 -2.37 8.24
C ASP A 187 -9.39 -3.33 8.46
N PHE A 188 -9.30 -4.20 9.47
CA PHE A 188 -10.43 -5.04 9.87
C PHE A 188 -11.63 -4.22 10.35
N PHE A 189 -11.42 -3.24 11.22
CA PHE A 189 -12.51 -2.38 11.69
C PHE A 189 -12.99 -1.41 10.61
N TRP A 190 -12.09 -0.95 9.74
CA TRP A 190 -12.45 -0.20 8.55
C TRP A 190 -13.40 -0.98 7.65
N MET A 191 -13.09 -2.24 7.36
CA MET A 191 -13.95 -3.15 6.60
C MET A 191 -15.36 -3.26 7.20
N LEU A 192 -15.47 -3.41 8.52
CA LEU A 192 -16.76 -3.46 9.21
C LEU A 192 -17.51 -2.13 9.14
N HIS A 193 -16.79 -1.02 9.24
CA HIS A 193 -17.36 0.32 9.26
C HIS A 193 -17.93 0.71 7.89
N ILE A 194 -17.19 0.46 6.81
CA ILE A 194 -17.64 0.76 5.44
C ILE A 194 -18.54 -0.34 4.84
N MET A 195 -18.69 -1.47 5.52
CA MET A 195 -19.45 -2.65 5.05
C MET A 195 -18.97 -3.21 3.70
N ASP A 196 -17.71 -2.95 3.31
CA ASP A 196 -17.07 -3.55 2.14
C ASP A 196 -16.19 -4.74 2.57
N TYR A 197 -16.78 -5.92 2.58
CA TYR A 197 -16.15 -7.15 3.04
C TYR A 197 -15.18 -7.78 2.02
N LYS A 198 -15.15 -7.28 0.78
CA LYS A 198 -14.30 -7.79 -0.30
C LYS A 198 -13.11 -6.90 -0.59
N ASN A 199 -13.40 -5.70 -1.08
CA ASN A 199 -12.39 -4.81 -1.64
C ASN A 199 -11.83 -3.83 -0.63
N ARG A 200 -12.64 -3.48 0.39
CA ARG A 200 -12.29 -2.53 1.46
C ARG A 200 -11.84 -1.17 0.93
N THR A 201 -12.38 -0.77 -0.23
CA THR A 201 -11.95 0.43 -0.94
C THR A 201 -12.91 1.60 -0.77
N ASP A 202 -14.23 1.33 -0.80
CA ASP A 202 -15.23 2.39 -0.75
C ASP A 202 -16.58 1.90 -0.19
N PHE A 203 -17.54 2.83 -0.10
CA PHE A 203 -18.90 2.57 0.35
C PHE A 203 -19.83 2.01 -0.74
N ASN A 204 -19.31 1.62 -1.90
CA ASN A 204 -20.09 1.13 -3.04
C ASN A 204 -20.47 -0.36 -2.90
N ASN A 205 -20.82 -0.78 -1.70
CA ASN A 205 -21.39 -2.11 -1.51
C ASN A 205 -22.77 -2.17 -2.18
N PRO A 206 -23.05 -3.15 -3.06
CA PRO A 206 -24.34 -3.31 -3.73
C PRO A 206 -25.55 -3.35 -2.79
N LEU A 207 -25.32 -3.69 -1.50
CA LEU A 207 -26.37 -3.68 -0.47
C LEU A 207 -26.68 -2.29 0.09
N LEU A 208 -25.83 -1.29 -0.17
CA LEU A 208 -25.96 0.10 0.32
C LEU A 208 -26.42 1.08 -0.76
N VAL A 209 -26.37 0.69 -2.02
CA VAL A 209 -26.66 1.54 -3.20
C VAL A 209 -28.09 1.31 -3.72
N TRP A 210 -29.07 1.07 -2.82
CA TRP A 210 -30.49 0.99 -3.15
C TRP A 210 -31.27 2.15 -2.58
#